data_1c63152d3f3504a01c4f30e0ba11764e
#
_entry.id   1c63152d3f3504a01c4f30e0ba11764e
#
_cell.length_a   1.000
_cell.length_b   1.000
_cell.length_c   1.000
_cell.angle_alpha   90.00
_cell.angle_beta   90.00
_cell.angle_gamma   90.00
#
_symmetry.space_group_name_H-M   'P 1'
#
loop_
_entity.id
_entity.type
_entity.pdbx_description
1 polymer ?
#
loop_
_entity_poly.entity_id
_entity_poly.type
_entity_poly.pdbx_seq_one_letter_code
_entity_poly.pdbx_strand_id
1 'polypeptide(L)'
;MSRLHTERHLVSRVGWLRAAVLGANDGIVSTASLILGVAAASAARADIVVAGIAGLVAGAMSMAAGEYVSVSSQSDTEQADLARERTELASQPELEREELAHIYVKRGVDITLARQVADQLMAKDALAAHAHDELGISDFSTARPIQAALTSAATFSVGAAMPLMLVLVAPAKSLTLMVSLGSLIFLGVLGAVGARVGGANIMRATLRVTFWGAFAMALTAGIGALVGKAV
;
A
#
# COMPACT_ATOMS: atom_id res chain seq x y z
N MET A 1 13.35 -36.51 17.82
CA MET A 1 12.46 -35.36 17.73
C MET A 1 13.05 -34.38 16.71
N SER A 2 12.49 -34.34 15.51
CA SER A 2 12.92 -33.41 14.45
C SER A 2 12.61 -31.98 14.93
N ARG A 3 13.62 -31.10 14.98
CA ARG A 3 13.41 -29.66 15.21
C ARG A 3 12.72 -29.12 13.98
N LEU A 4 11.41 -28.85 14.08
CA LEU A 4 10.70 -28.10 13.05
C LEU A 4 11.43 -26.77 12.86
N HIS A 5 11.95 -26.55 11.65
CA HIS A 5 12.62 -25.30 11.30
C HIS A 5 11.54 -24.22 11.20
N THR A 6 11.50 -23.33 12.19
CA THR A 6 10.52 -22.22 12.21
C THR A 6 11.03 -21.14 11.27
N GLU A 7 10.62 -21.19 10.02
CA GLU A 7 10.92 -20.15 9.04
C GLU A 7 10.06 -18.91 9.31
N ARG A 8 10.69 -17.75 9.36
CA ARG A 8 10.00 -16.47 9.45
C ARG A 8 9.80 -15.90 8.05
N HIS A 9 8.64 -16.14 7.46
CA HIS A 9 8.30 -15.54 6.18
C HIS A 9 7.95 -14.06 6.32
N LEU A 10 8.47 -13.22 5.41
CA LEU A 10 8.23 -11.77 5.40
C LEU A 10 6.82 -11.40 4.89
N VAL A 11 6.07 -12.38 4.38
CA VAL A 11 4.73 -12.19 3.79
C VAL A 11 3.75 -11.52 4.76
N SER A 12 3.83 -11.82 6.06
CA SER A 12 2.99 -11.18 7.09
C SER A 12 3.21 -9.66 7.24
N ARG A 13 4.32 -9.13 6.69
CA ARG A 13 4.64 -7.70 6.74
C ARG A 13 4.20 -6.94 5.50
N VAL A 14 3.74 -7.62 4.45
CA VAL A 14 3.46 -7.01 3.14
C VAL A 14 2.38 -5.93 3.22
N GLY A 15 1.33 -6.15 4.00
CA GLY A 15 0.19 -5.22 4.07
C GLY A 15 0.59 -3.83 4.58
N TRP A 16 1.10 -3.74 5.81
CA TRP A 16 1.47 -2.46 6.42
C TRP A 16 2.70 -1.83 5.76
N LEU A 17 3.69 -2.64 5.33
CA LEU A 17 4.88 -2.13 4.64
C LEU A 17 4.49 -1.50 3.29
N ARG A 18 3.57 -2.12 2.56
CA ARG A 18 3.04 -1.56 1.32
C ARG A 18 2.38 -0.19 1.57
N ALA A 19 1.49 -0.10 2.55
CA ALA A 19 0.82 1.16 2.91
C ALA A 19 1.84 2.24 3.32
N ALA A 20 2.84 1.88 4.14
CA ALA A 20 3.87 2.80 4.59
C ALA A 20 4.77 3.30 3.45
N VAL A 21 5.25 2.41 2.59
CA VAL A 21 6.09 2.78 1.43
C VAL A 21 5.28 3.58 0.42
N LEU A 22 4.03 3.20 0.15
CA LEU A 22 3.14 3.93 -0.75
C LEU A 22 2.88 5.34 -0.23
N GLY A 23 2.47 5.49 1.04
CA GLY A 23 2.20 6.78 1.65
C GLY A 23 3.43 7.69 1.64
N ALA A 24 4.60 7.21 2.08
CA ALA A 24 5.83 8.00 2.08
C ALA A 24 6.28 8.40 0.67
N ASN A 25 6.22 7.47 -0.30
CA ASN A 25 6.56 7.73 -1.70
C ASN A 25 5.63 8.80 -2.28
N ASP A 26 4.33 8.66 -2.09
CA ASP A 26 3.34 9.61 -2.60
C ASP A 26 3.50 10.98 -1.93
N GLY A 27 3.75 11.02 -0.63
CA GLY A 27 4.02 12.25 0.09
C GLY A 27 5.23 13.02 -0.46
N ILE A 28 6.35 12.32 -0.73
CA ILE A 28 7.54 12.96 -1.34
C ILE A 28 7.22 13.45 -2.76
N VAL A 29 6.70 12.55 -3.61
CA VAL A 29 6.51 12.83 -5.04
C VAL A 29 5.46 13.91 -5.25
N SER A 30 4.28 13.81 -4.64
CA SER A 30 3.17 14.74 -4.84
C SER A 30 3.50 16.13 -4.31
N THR A 31 4.07 16.22 -3.09
CA THR A 31 4.43 17.51 -2.50
C THR A 31 5.61 18.16 -3.20
N ALA A 32 6.66 17.41 -3.56
CA ALA A 32 7.77 17.94 -4.35
C ALA A 32 7.29 18.41 -5.73
N SER A 33 6.46 17.64 -6.41
CA SER A 33 5.90 18.01 -7.71
C SER A 33 5.06 19.27 -7.63
N LEU A 34 4.19 19.39 -6.62
CA LEU A 34 3.40 20.60 -6.39
C LEU A 34 4.29 21.82 -6.14
N ILE A 35 5.27 21.70 -5.25
CA ILE A 35 6.24 22.75 -4.94
C ILE A 35 6.99 23.20 -6.21
N LEU A 36 7.49 22.25 -7.01
CA LEU A 36 8.23 22.54 -8.24
C LEU A 36 7.33 23.13 -9.32
N GLY A 37 6.09 22.69 -9.44
CA GLY A 37 5.10 23.25 -10.36
C GLY A 37 4.77 24.71 -10.05
N VAL A 38 4.49 25.02 -8.78
CA VAL A 38 4.22 26.38 -8.31
C VAL A 38 5.46 27.26 -8.43
N ALA A 39 6.64 26.77 -8.08
CA ALA A 39 7.90 27.49 -8.25
C ALA A 39 8.21 27.79 -9.71
N ALA A 40 7.92 26.89 -10.64
CA ALA A 40 8.11 27.06 -12.07
C ALA A 40 7.14 28.09 -12.68
N ALA A 41 6.00 28.33 -12.05
CA ALA A 41 5.06 29.41 -12.40
C ALA A 41 5.49 30.79 -11.88
N SER A 42 6.72 30.94 -11.36
CA SER A 42 7.27 32.19 -10.84
C SER A 42 6.57 32.75 -9.59
N ALA A 43 5.94 31.86 -8.78
CA ALA A 43 5.28 32.22 -7.53
C ALA A 43 6.29 32.68 -6.45
N ALA A 44 5.81 33.52 -5.54
CA ALA A 44 6.60 33.94 -4.38
C ALA A 44 6.80 32.74 -3.42
N ARG A 45 7.88 32.76 -2.63
CA ARG A 45 8.18 31.68 -1.66
C ARG A 45 7.03 31.42 -0.68
N ALA A 46 6.32 32.46 -0.27
CA ALA A 46 5.16 32.31 0.61
C ALA A 46 4.06 31.45 -0.04
N ASP A 47 3.78 31.68 -1.31
CA ASP A 47 2.77 30.91 -2.06
C ASP A 47 3.18 29.45 -2.22
N ILE A 48 4.47 29.20 -2.45
CA ILE A 48 5.04 27.84 -2.52
C ILE A 48 4.88 27.12 -1.18
N VAL A 49 5.15 27.80 -0.06
CA VAL A 49 4.97 27.20 1.30
C VAL A 49 3.49 26.93 1.58
N VAL A 50 2.60 27.87 1.26
CA VAL A 50 1.14 27.68 1.43
C VAL A 50 0.64 26.50 0.60
N ALA A 51 1.03 26.46 -0.69
CA ALA A 51 0.67 25.33 -1.57
C ALA A 51 1.21 23.99 -1.03
N GLY A 52 2.46 23.97 -0.56
CA GLY A 52 3.07 22.77 0.00
C GLY A 52 2.37 22.29 1.28
N ILE A 53 2.01 23.20 2.19
CA ILE A 53 1.24 22.85 3.41
C ILE A 53 -0.18 22.36 3.05
N ALA A 54 -0.87 23.08 2.15
CA ALA A 54 -2.18 22.66 1.68
C ALA A 54 -2.14 21.28 1.02
N GLY A 55 -1.12 21.03 0.18
CA GLY A 55 -0.88 19.75 -0.45
C GLY A 55 -0.60 18.63 0.55
N LEU A 56 0.19 18.89 1.60
CA LEU A 56 0.44 17.94 2.68
C LEU A 56 -0.87 17.56 3.40
N VAL A 57 -1.66 18.56 3.82
CA VAL A 57 -2.92 18.31 4.55
C VAL A 57 -3.93 17.59 3.67
N ALA A 58 -4.16 18.08 2.45
CA ALA A 58 -5.11 17.49 1.52
C ALA A 58 -4.70 16.06 1.13
N GLY A 59 -3.42 15.85 0.85
CA GLY A 59 -2.89 14.53 0.50
C GLY A 59 -2.97 13.54 1.65
N ALA A 60 -2.60 13.93 2.87
CA ALA A 60 -2.73 13.07 4.05
C ALA A 60 -4.18 12.65 4.31
N MET A 61 -5.13 13.59 4.19
CA MET A 61 -6.56 13.30 4.35
C MET A 61 -7.09 12.42 3.21
N SER A 62 -6.69 12.68 1.97
CA SER A 62 -7.05 11.86 0.81
C SER A 62 -6.55 10.42 0.95
N MET A 63 -5.29 10.25 1.35
CA MET A 63 -4.69 8.93 1.60
C MET A 63 -5.40 8.20 2.74
N ALA A 64 -5.70 8.89 3.85
CA ALA A 64 -6.43 8.31 4.96
C ALA A 64 -7.83 7.83 4.54
N ALA A 65 -8.58 8.69 3.85
CA ALA A 65 -9.94 8.38 3.41
C ALA A 65 -9.96 7.26 2.36
N GLY A 66 -9.05 7.31 1.38
CA GLY A 66 -8.92 6.30 0.33
C GLY A 66 -8.59 4.91 0.89
N GLU A 67 -7.60 4.85 1.79
CA GLU A 67 -7.22 3.59 2.44
C GLU A 67 -8.32 3.05 3.35
N TYR A 68 -8.97 3.93 4.13
CA TYR A 68 -10.12 3.55 4.96
C TYR A 68 -11.24 2.94 4.13
N VAL A 69 -11.68 3.63 3.07
CA VAL A 69 -12.77 3.15 2.20
C VAL A 69 -12.39 1.85 1.51
N SER A 70 -11.18 1.75 0.97
CA SER A 70 -10.71 0.55 0.27
C SER A 70 -10.69 -0.68 1.18
N VAL A 71 -10.09 -0.54 2.38
CA VAL A 71 -9.98 -1.65 3.34
C VAL A 71 -11.34 -1.97 4.00
N SER A 72 -12.21 -0.97 4.19
CA SER A 72 -13.59 -1.22 4.65
C SER A 72 -14.40 -1.99 3.60
N SER A 73 -14.31 -1.62 2.33
CA SER A 73 -15.00 -2.34 1.25
C SER A 73 -14.52 -3.79 1.13
N GLN A 74 -13.22 -4.04 1.34
CA GLN A 74 -12.69 -5.39 1.43
C GLN A 74 -13.33 -6.16 2.59
N SER A 75 -13.37 -5.56 3.79
CA SER A 75 -14.01 -6.14 4.97
C SER A 75 -15.49 -6.47 4.76
N ASP A 76 -16.22 -5.56 4.12
CA ASP A 76 -17.65 -5.74 3.82
C ASP A 76 -17.86 -6.92 2.86
N THR A 77 -17.00 -7.06 1.85
CA THR A 77 -17.03 -8.18 0.91
C THR A 77 -16.72 -9.52 1.62
N GLU A 78 -15.66 -9.57 2.42
CA GLU A 78 -15.30 -10.75 3.20
C GLU A 78 -16.43 -11.18 4.14
N GLN A 79 -17.09 -10.24 4.80
CA GLN A 79 -18.24 -10.51 5.69
C GLN A 79 -19.45 -11.02 4.91
N ALA A 80 -19.72 -10.47 3.72
CA ALA A 80 -20.81 -10.92 2.87
C ALA A 80 -20.58 -12.36 2.36
N ASP A 81 -19.36 -12.69 1.96
CA ASP A 81 -18.99 -14.03 1.52
C ASP A 81 -19.09 -15.03 2.68
N LEU A 82 -18.58 -14.69 3.87
CA LEU A 82 -18.74 -15.52 5.08
C LEU A 82 -20.20 -15.71 5.51
N ALA A 83 -21.06 -14.71 5.31
CA ALA A 83 -22.48 -14.84 5.60
C ALA A 83 -23.18 -15.79 4.63
N ARG A 84 -22.81 -15.74 3.33
CA ARG A 84 -23.28 -16.69 2.31
C ARG A 84 -22.83 -18.10 2.66
N GLU A 85 -21.56 -18.29 2.92
CA GLU A 85 -20.96 -19.57 3.27
C GLU A 85 -21.65 -20.25 4.47
N ARG A 86 -21.96 -19.47 5.53
CA ARG A 86 -22.73 -19.99 6.67
C ARG A 86 -24.10 -20.50 6.25
N THR A 87 -24.74 -19.86 5.29
CA THR A 87 -26.07 -20.25 4.81
C THR A 87 -25.98 -21.52 3.96
N GLU A 88 -24.97 -21.64 3.12
CA GLU A 88 -24.70 -22.80 2.26
C GLU A 88 -24.34 -24.02 3.11
N LEU A 89 -23.41 -23.89 4.05
CA LEU A 89 -23.06 -24.92 5.02
C LEU A 89 -24.28 -25.43 5.84
N ALA A 90 -25.21 -24.54 6.17
CA ALA A 90 -26.43 -24.93 6.91
C ALA A 90 -27.48 -25.60 6.04
N SER A 91 -27.62 -25.23 4.77
CA SER A 91 -28.66 -25.69 3.86
C SER A 91 -28.23 -26.88 3.00
N GLN A 92 -26.96 -27.01 2.67
CA GLN A 92 -26.42 -28.00 1.73
C GLN A 92 -25.09 -28.63 2.20
N PRO A 93 -24.99 -29.15 3.42
CA PRO A 93 -23.73 -29.59 4.03
C PRO A 93 -22.97 -30.66 3.24
N GLU A 94 -23.69 -31.52 2.51
CA GLU A 94 -23.07 -32.57 1.69
C GLU A 94 -22.43 -32.00 0.40
N LEU A 95 -23.03 -30.95 -0.18
CA LEU A 95 -22.44 -30.27 -1.34
C LEU A 95 -21.18 -29.53 -0.92
N GLU A 96 -21.23 -28.79 0.17
CA GLU A 96 -20.09 -28.07 0.73
C GLU A 96 -18.93 -29.00 1.06
N ARG A 97 -19.23 -30.20 1.61
CA ARG A 97 -18.22 -31.23 1.86
C ARG A 97 -17.51 -31.69 0.57
N GLU A 98 -18.29 -31.93 -0.50
CA GLU A 98 -17.71 -32.30 -1.80
C GLU A 98 -16.94 -31.16 -2.43
N GLU A 99 -17.39 -29.91 -2.27
CA GLU A 99 -16.69 -28.71 -2.75
C GLU A 99 -15.31 -28.56 -2.11
N LEU A 100 -15.24 -28.64 -0.78
CA LEU A 100 -13.98 -28.61 -0.03
C LEU A 100 -13.07 -29.78 -0.47
N ALA A 101 -13.60 -31.00 -0.64
CA ALA A 101 -12.83 -32.12 -1.14
C ALA A 101 -12.26 -31.87 -2.54
N HIS A 102 -13.03 -31.27 -3.44
CA HIS A 102 -12.58 -30.93 -4.80
C HIS A 102 -11.46 -29.87 -4.82
N ILE A 103 -11.40 -28.96 -3.85
CA ILE A 103 -10.28 -28.04 -3.71
C ILE A 103 -8.97 -28.81 -3.51
N TYR A 104 -8.97 -29.84 -2.66
CA TYR A 104 -7.80 -30.71 -2.44
C TYR A 104 -7.47 -31.59 -3.64
N VAL A 105 -8.49 -32.08 -4.36
CA VAL A 105 -8.27 -32.81 -5.63
C VAL A 105 -7.55 -31.92 -6.66
N LYS A 106 -7.96 -30.66 -6.82
CA LYS A 106 -7.27 -29.70 -7.70
C LYS A 106 -5.82 -29.46 -7.28
N ARG A 107 -5.49 -29.66 -6.02
CA ARG A 107 -4.12 -29.62 -5.46
C ARG A 107 -3.34 -30.94 -5.62
N GLY A 108 -3.94 -31.97 -6.22
CA GLY A 108 -3.29 -33.24 -6.52
C GLY A 108 -3.52 -34.35 -5.49
N VAL A 109 -4.46 -34.18 -4.56
CA VAL A 109 -4.83 -35.21 -3.58
C VAL A 109 -5.80 -36.19 -4.23
N ASP A 110 -5.67 -37.50 -3.92
CA ASP A 110 -6.66 -38.50 -4.34
C ASP A 110 -8.05 -38.20 -3.76
N ILE A 111 -9.11 -38.44 -4.54
CA ILE A 111 -10.49 -38.10 -4.16
C ILE A 111 -10.93 -38.75 -2.83
N THR A 112 -10.51 -39.98 -2.58
CA THR A 112 -10.88 -40.69 -1.36
C THR A 112 -10.23 -40.05 -0.13
N LEU A 113 -8.96 -39.69 -0.26
CA LEU A 113 -8.21 -38.97 0.78
C LEU A 113 -8.71 -37.52 0.93
N ALA A 114 -9.01 -36.84 -0.16
CA ALA A 114 -9.55 -35.49 -0.15
C ALA A 114 -10.87 -35.38 0.62
N ARG A 115 -11.80 -36.35 0.44
CA ARG A 115 -13.03 -36.45 1.23
C ARG A 115 -12.77 -36.66 2.72
N GLN A 116 -11.82 -37.52 3.07
CA GLN A 116 -11.44 -37.75 4.47
C GLN A 116 -10.84 -36.47 5.11
N VAL A 117 -10.07 -35.70 4.35
CA VAL A 117 -9.52 -34.39 4.79
C VAL A 117 -10.66 -33.40 5.02
N ALA A 118 -11.60 -33.28 4.07
CA ALA A 118 -12.75 -32.38 4.18
C ALA A 118 -13.59 -32.74 5.41
N ASP A 119 -13.91 -34.03 5.63
CA ASP A 119 -14.66 -34.52 6.79
C ASP A 119 -14.00 -34.10 8.11
N GLN A 120 -12.68 -34.25 8.24
CA GLN A 120 -11.95 -33.90 9.45
C GLN A 120 -11.88 -32.39 9.69
N LEU A 121 -11.70 -31.60 8.63
CA LEU A 121 -11.64 -30.13 8.72
C LEU A 121 -13.01 -29.56 9.09
N MET A 122 -14.08 -30.03 8.43
CA MET A 122 -15.45 -29.59 8.70
C MET A 122 -15.93 -30.02 10.08
N ALA A 123 -15.54 -31.21 10.56
CA ALA A 123 -15.85 -31.65 11.93
C ALA A 123 -15.20 -30.74 13.00
N LYS A 124 -14.09 -30.07 12.68
CA LYS A 124 -13.42 -29.13 13.58
C LYS A 124 -14.05 -27.74 13.52
N ASP A 125 -14.12 -27.16 12.35
CA ASP A 125 -14.73 -25.87 12.08
C ASP A 125 -14.97 -25.74 10.57
N ALA A 126 -16.19 -26.02 10.13
CA ALA A 126 -16.54 -26.01 8.71
C ALA A 126 -16.36 -24.62 8.09
N LEU A 127 -16.85 -23.58 8.76
CA LEU A 127 -16.74 -22.21 8.25
C LEU A 127 -15.27 -21.74 8.13
N ALA A 128 -14.45 -22.05 9.12
CA ALA A 128 -13.04 -21.69 9.05
C ALA A 128 -12.29 -22.46 7.96
N ALA A 129 -12.66 -23.73 7.69
CA ALA A 129 -12.09 -24.53 6.61
C ALA A 129 -12.40 -23.91 5.23
N HIS A 130 -13.66 -23.59 4.96
CA HIS A 130 -14.09 -22.94 3.72
C HIS A 130 -13.53 -21.54 3.58
N ALA A 131 -13.61 -20.71 4.63
CA ALA A 131 -13.01 -19.37 4.64
C ALA A 131 -11.54 -19.40 4.23
N HIS A 132 -10.77 -20.36 4.74
CA HIS A 132 -9.35 -20.47 4.44
C HIS A 132 -9.07 -21.05 3.05
N ASP A 133 -9.70 -22.17 2.69
CA ASP A 133 -9.31 -22.94 1.51
C ASP A 133 -10.06 -22.53 0.23
N GLU A 134 -11.26 -22.01 0.36
CA GLU A 134 -12.10 -21.55 -0.74
C GLU A 134 -12.02 -20.02 -0.92
N LEU A 135 -12.31 -19.25 0.13
CA LEU A 135 -12.37 -17.79 0.07
C LEU A 135 -10.98 -17.15 0.24
N GLY A 136 -9.96 -17.89 0.66
CA GLY A 136 -8.62 -17.38 0.91
C GLY A 136 -8.53 -16.42 2.09
N ILE A 137 -9.55 -16.40 2.96
CA ILE A 137 -9.61 -15.56 4.15
C ILE A 137 -8.83 -16.22 5.27
N SER A 138 -7.83 -15.54 5.81
CA SER A 138 -7.01 -16.02 6.93
C SER A 138 -6.87 -14.94 8.00
N ASP A 139 -6.47 -15.32 9.20
CA ASP A 139 -6.19 -14.38 10.29
C ASP A 139 -5.17 -13.30 9.90
N PHE A 140 -4.27 -13.60 8.95
CA PHE A 140 -3.27 -12.67 8.42
C PHE A 140 -3.85 -11.67 7.41
N SER A 141 -4.99 -11.98 6.80
CA SER A 141 -5.66 -11.12 5.81
C SER A 141 -6.78 -10.27 6.41
N THR A 142 -7.06 -10.38 7.71
CA THR A 142 -8.12 -9.62 8.37
C THR A 142 -7.97 -8.12 8.14
N ALA A 143 -8.97 -7.52 7.51
CA ALA A 143 -9.00 -6.10 7.16
C ALA A 143 -9.01 -5.21 8.42
N ARG A 144 -8.12 -4.19 8.45
CA ARG A 144 -8.00 -3.24 9.57
C ARG A 144 -8.05 -1.79 9.05
N PRO A 145 -9.23 -1.27 8.70
CA PRO A 145 -9.39 0.00 8.01
C PRO A 145 -8.76 1.19 8.73
N ILE A 146 -9.01 1.33 10.04
CA ILE A 146 -8.49 2.45 10.84
C ILE A 146 -6.96 2.41 10.91
N GLN A 147 -6.38 1.23 11.14
CA GLN A 147 -4.92 1.09 11.18
C GLN A 147 -4.29 1.43 9.82
N ALA A 148 -4.88 0.96 8.74
CA ALA A 148 -4.42 1.24 7.38
C ALA A 148 -4.48 2.75 7.08
N ALA A 149 -5.60 3.40 7.35
CA ALA A 149 -5.81 4.83 7.17
C ALA A 149 -4.80 5.68 7.95
N LEU A 150 -4.62 5.41 9.24
CA LEU A 150 -3.67 6.14 10.08
C LEU A 150 -2.22 5.93 9.64
N THR A 151 -1.85 4.72 9.27
CA THR A 151 -0.51 4.41 8.75
C THR A 151 -0.23 5.17 7.45
N SER A 152 -1.19 5.15 6.54
CA SER A 152 -1.09 5.83 5.25
C SER A 152 -0.96 7.34 5.41
N ALA A 153 -1.83 7.96 6.21
CA ALA A 153 -1.78 9.39 6.49
C ALA A 153 -0.47 9.82 7.18
N ALA A 154 -0.01 9.06 8.17
CA ALA A 154 1.22 9.37 8.90
C ALA A 154 2.44 9.26 8.00
N THR A 155 2.56 8.20 7.21
CA THR A 155 3.70 8.00 6.30
C THR A 155 3.69 8.98 5.15
N PHE A 156 2.51 9.35 4.61
CA PHE A 156 2.36 10.44 3.64
C PHE A 156 2.86 11.75 4.24
N SER A 157 2.41 12.11 5.45
CA SER A 157 2.80 13.36 6.10
C SER A 157 4.31 13.46 6.33
N VAL A 158 4.95 12.35 6.75
CA VAL A 158 6.41 12.28 6.89
C VAL A 158 7.09 12.46 5.54
N GLY A 159 6.62 11.79 4.49
CA GLY A 159 7.13 11.95 3.13
C GLY A 159 7.00 13.39 2.62
N ALA A 160 5.82 13.98 2.76
CA ALA A 160 5.51 15.34 2.30
C ALA A 160 6.27 16.44 3.09
N ALA A 161 6.54 16.20 4.36
CA ALA A 161 7.33 17.13 5.17
C ALA A 161 8.77 17.31 4.65
N MET A 162 9.37 16.29 4.02
CA MET A 162 10.75 16.35 3.54
C MET A 162 10.97 17.43 2.46
N PRO A 163 10.24 17.44 1.32
CA PRO A 163 10.38 18.52 0.33
C PRO A 163 9.93 19.88 0.88
N LEU A 164 8.95 19.93 1.77
CA LEU A 164 8.50 21.16 2.39
C LEU A 164 9.59 21.79 3.29
N MET A 165 10.29 20.98 4.08
CA MET A 165 11.44 21.44 4.86
C MET A 165 12.56 21.99 3.98
N LEU A 166 12.80 21.38 2.82
CA LEU A 166 13.77 21.92 1.86
C LEU A 166 13.37 23.31 1.35
N VAL A 167 12.07 23.56 1.13
CA VAL A 167 11.60 24.92 0.78
C VAL A 167 11.92 25.93 1.86
N LEU A 168 11.80 25.56 3.13
CA LEU A 168 12.04 26.47 4.26
C LEU A 168 13.52 26.86 4.41
N VAL A 169 14.46 25.94 4.10
CA VAL A 169 15.90 26.17 4.30
C VAL A 169 16.65 26.56 3.02
N ALA A 170 16.11 26.29 1.83
CA ALA A 170 16.80 26.55 0.58
C ALA A 170 16.92 28.05 0.31
N PRO A 171 18.08 28.56 -0.17
CA PRO A 171 18.18 29.90 -0.74
C PRO A 171 17.27 30.05 -1.97
N ALA A 172 16.68 31.24 -2.19
CA ALA A 172 15.73 31.45 -3.28
C ALA A 172 16.28 31.05 -4.67
N LYS A 173 17.57 31.35 -4.92
CA LYS A 173 18.23 31.04 -6.21
C LYS A 173 18.41 29.52 -6.46
N SER A 174 18.44 28.68 -5.43
CA SER A 174 18.69 27.26 -5.53
C SER A 174 17.50 26.39 -5.07
N LEU A 175 16.35 27.03 -4.80
CA LEU A 175 15.17 26.33 -4.26
C LEU A 175 14.77 25.13 -5.13
N THR A 176 14.52 25.35 -6.41
CA THR A 176 14.12 24.31 -7.36
C THR A 176 15.14 23.16 -7.41
N LEU A 177 16.43 23.49 -7.48
CA LEU A 177 17.51 22.49 -7.52
C LEU A 177 17.56 21.68 -6.21
N MET A 178 17.50 22.36 -5.05
CA MET A 178 17.57 21.69 -3.75
C MET A 178 16.36 20.81 -3.49
N VAL A 179 15.16 21.27 -3.84
CA VAL A 179 13.94 20.45 -3.71
C VAL A 179 13.99 19.25 -4.65
N SER A 180 14.40 19.44 -5.91
CA SER A 180 14.50 18.32 -6.87
C SER A 180 15.51 17.27 -6.42
N LEU A 181 16.76 17.67 -6.16
CA LEU A 181 17.83 16.73 -5.77
C LEU A 181 17.56 16.11 -4.41
N GLY A 182 17.11 16.89 -3.43
CA GLY A 182 16.80 16.38 -2.10
C GLY A 182 15.64 15.37 -2.13
N SER A 183 14.58 15.64 -2.89
CA SER A 183 13.47 14.70 -3.05
C SER A 183 13.90 13.40 -3.74
N LEU A 184 14.77 13.46 -4.75
CA LEU A 184 15.33 12.27 -5.40
C LEU A 184 16.21 11.45 -4.44
N ILE A 185 16.98 12.11 -3.58
CA ILE A 185 17.75 11.41 -2.53
C ILE A 185 16.80 10.73 -1.54
N PHE A 186 15.75 11.41 -1.07
CA PHE A 186 14.75 10.82 -0.16
C PHE A 186 14.05 9.62 -0.81
N LEU A 187 13.66 9.71 -2.07
CA LEU A 187 13.08 8.60 -2.84
C LEU A 187 14.06 7.43 -2.98
N GLY A 188 15.33 7.73 -3.25
CA GLY A 188 16.39 6.72 -3.31
C GLY A 188 16.56 5.96 -1.98
N VAL A 189 16.60 6.70 -0.88
CA VAL A 189 16.66 6.12 0.47
C VAL A 189 15.41 5.30 0.77
N LEU A 190 14.21 5.83 0.46
CA LEU A 190 12.95 5.11 0.66
C LEU A 190 12.92 3.80 -0.12
N GLY A 191 13.31 3.84 -1.40
CA GLY A 191 13.40 2.64 -2.25
C GLY A 191 14.38 1.60 -1.72
N ALA A 192 15.54 2.04 -1.24
CA ALA A 192 16.56 1.16 -0.66
C ALA A 192 16.08 0.53 0.67
N VAL A 193 15.51 1.34 1.57
CA VAL A 193 14.99 0.87 2.86
C VAL A 193 13.81 -0.09 2.66
N GLY A 194 12.84 0.27 1.80
CA GLY A 194 11.70 -0.58 1.49
C GLY A 194 12.12 -1.93 0.91
N ALA A 195 13.08 -1.93 -0.02
CA ALA A 195 13.62 -3.16 -0.59
C ALA A 195 14.35 -4.02 0.47
N ARG A 196 15.14 -3.39 1.33
CA ARG A 196 15.85 -4.11 2.41
C ARG A 196 14.90 -4.76 3.41
N VAL A 197 13.86 -4.05 3.81
CA VAL A 197 12.83 -4.57 4.75
C VAL A 197 11.99 -5.67 4.09
N GLY A 198 11.69 -5.53 2.80
CA GLY A 198 10.92 -6.51 2.02
C GLY A 198 11.75 -7.66 1.43
N GLY A 199 13.08 -7.69 1.64
CA GLY A 199 13.95 -8.73 1.10
C GLY A 199 14.14 -8.68 -0.43
N ALA A 200 13.85 -7.53 -1.07
CA ALA A 200 13.91 -7.34 -2.51
C ALA A 200 15.26 -6.80 -2.99
N ASN A 201 15.49 -6.79 -4.32
CA ASN A 201 16.69 -6.20 -4.90
C ASN A 201 16.70 -4.67 -4.73
N ILE A 202 17.65 -4.19 -3.92
CA ILE A 202 17.77 -2.77 -3.53
C ILE A 202 17.97 -1.88 -4.77
N MET A 203 18.88 -2.22 -5.67
CA MET A 203 19.19 -1.40 -6.84
C MET A 203 17.97 -1.21 -7.75
N ARG A 204 17.26 -2.30 -8.06
CA ARG A 204 16.07 -2.24 -8.92
C ARG A 204 14.94 -1.42 -8.27
N ALA A 205 14.73 -1.58 -6.98
CA ALA A 205 13.71 -0.83 -6.25
C ALA A 205 14.05 0.67 -6.19
N THR A 206 15.28 1.01 -5.85
CA THR A 206 15.77 2.39 -5.81
C THR A 206 15.65 3.07 -7.17
N LEU A 207 16.13 2.44 -8.24
CA LEU A 207 16.05 2.99 -9.58
C LEU A 207 14.61 3.21 -10.04
N ARG A 208 13.72 2.26 -9.73
CA ARG A 208 12.29 2.40 -10.08
C ARG A 208 11.64 3.60 -9.40
N VAL A 209 11.86 3.74 -8.09
CA VAL A 209 11.22 4.82 -7.31
C VAL A 209 11.77 6.19 -7.73
N THR A 210 13.10 6.33 -7.87
CA THR A 210 13.74 7.59 -8.29
C THR A 210 13.39 7.98 -9.72
N PHE A 211 13.32 7.02 -10.64
CA PHE A 211 12.93 7.28 -12.03
C PHE A 211 11.51 7.86 -12.14
N TRP A 212 10.53 7.18 -11.54
CA TRP A 212 9.14 7.65 -11.60
C TRP A 212 8.92 8.95 -10.83
N GLY A 213 9.63 9.15 -9.72
CA GLY A 213 9.61 10.41 -8.98
C GLY A 213 10.21 11.56 -9.80
N ALA A 214 11.37 11.35 -10.44
CA ALA A 214 11.98 12.34 -11.33
C ALA A 214 11.06 12.71 -12.50
N PHE A 215 10.42 11.70 -13.10
CA PHE A 215 9.48 11.91 -14.21
C PHE A 215 8.27 12.75 -13.78
N ALA A 216 7.65 12.43 -12.64
CA ALA A 216 6.51 13.17 -12.11
C ALA A 216 6.87 14.64 -11.81
N MET A 217 8.00 14.87 -11.13
CA MET A 217 8.50 16.21 -10.82
C MET A 217 8.80 17.02 -12.09
N ALA A 218 9.46 16.42 -13.08
CA ALA A 218 9.78 17.08 -14.35
C ALA A 218 8.51 17.45 -15.13
N LEU A 219 7.54 16.53 -15.21
CA LEU A 219 6.26 16.78 -15.87
C LEU A 219 5.51 17.94 -15.22
N THR A 220 5.39 17.92 -13.88
CA THR A 220 4.66 18.96 -13.15
C THR A 220 5.36 20.32 -13.23
N ALA A 221 6.69 20.36 -13.15
CA ALA A 221 7.46 21.58 -13.35
C ALA A 221 7.28 22.14 -14.77
N GLY A 222 7.27 21.27 -15.79
CA GLY A 222 7.00 21.65 -17.17
C GLY A 222 5.61 22.28 -17.35
N ILE A 223 4.58 21.67 -16.76
CA ILE A 223 3.21 22.22 -16.77
C ILE A 223 3.17 23.57 -16.02
N GLY A 224 3.80 23.67 -14.86
CA GLY A 224 3.88 24.93 -14.10
C GLY A 224 4.52 26.06 -14.90
N ALA A 225 5.62 25.79 -15.62
CA ALA A 225 6.27 26.74 -16.47
C ALA A 225 5.43 27.19 -17.70
N LEU A 226 4.60 26.28 -18.24
CA LEU A 226 3.67 26.60 -19.32
C LEU A 226 2.51 27.48 -18.82
N VAL A 227 1.88 27.10 -17.71
CA VAL A 227 0.77 27.86 -17.11
C VAL A 227 1.24 29.23 -16.63
N GLY A 228 2.39 29.32 -15.95
CA GLY A 228 2.93 30.57 -15.45
C GLY A 228 3.35 31.59 -16.54
N LYS A 229 3.46 31.15 -17.81
CA LYS A 229 3.65 32.07 -18.96
C LYS A 229 2.31 32.51 -19.57
N ALA A 230 1.24 31.79 -19.30
CA ALA A 230 -0.08 32.05 -19.88
C ALA A 230 -0.97 32.93 -18.97
N VAL A 231 -0.63 33.03 -17.69
CA VAL A 231 -1.28 33.87 -16.69
C VAL A 231 -0.42 35.05 -16.33
#